data_55d2c66df8813e247f66bc8dcdbdcb46
#
_entry.id   55d2c66df8813e247f66bc8dcdbdcb46
#
_cell.length_a   1.000
_cell.length_b   1.000
_cell.length_c   1.000
_cell.angle_alpha   90.00
_cell.angle_beta   90.00
_cell.angle_gamma   90.00
#
_symmetry.space_group_name_H-M   'P 1'
#
loop_
_entity.id
_entity.type
_entity.pdbx_description
1 polymer ?
#
loop_
_entity_poly.entity_id
_entity_poly.type
_entity_poly.pdbx_seq_one_letter_code
_entity_poly.pdbx_strand_id
1 'polypeptide(L)'
;DVTLHDGTWEYSFGRDHTPVFDAPASGVTEDMMRETLDNFGFSVPADAAFTLAPYGETFYRAVFSADLLPTEGGFLHGTLTCDLRTQGDGQSTLSQLENRITTLAPVRKEPILSPAQALAALQSGKSFEGAWFAQSVQQIEVRSCTLDYLSDSKGFYQPVYRFELSLAGQAGGITDAVDYVPALF
;
A
#
# COMPACT_ATOMS: atom_id res chain seq x y z
N ASP A 1 -9.18 -7.10 20.23
CA ASP A 1 -10.42 -6.98 19.45
C ASP A 1 -10.11 -7.16 17.97
N VAL A 2 -11.00 -7.84 17.26
CA VAL A 2 -10.92 -8.06 15.80
C VAL A 2 -12.06 -7.34 15.12
N THR A 3 -11.76 -6.52 14.13
CA THR A 3 -12.74 -5.88 13.26
C THR A 3 -12.57 -6.42 11.84
N LEU A 4 -13.66 -6.90 11.22
CA LEU A 4 -13.67 -7.46 9.86
C LEU A 4 -14.36 -6.48 8.90
N HIS A 5 -13.71 -6.17 7.78
CA HIS A 5 -14.26 -5.37 6.70
C HIS A 5 -13.90 -6.00 5.35
N ASP A 6 -14.88 -6.44 4.56
CA ASP A 6 -14.75 -6.86 3.15
C ASP A 6 -13.48 -7.68 2.81
N GLY A 7 -13.19 -8.71 3.63
CA GLY A 7 -12.00 -9.56 3.46
C GLY A 7 -10.70 -8.99 4.05
N THR A 8 -10.74 -7.79 4.59
CA THR A 8 -9.67 -7.21 5.41
C THR A 8 -9.99 -7.35 6.89
N TRP A 9 -8.99 -7.32 7.75
CA TRP A 9 -9.21 -7.34 9.19
C TRP A 9 -8.20 -6.44 9.89
N GLU A 10 -8.64 -5.88 11.00
CA GLU A 10 -7.86 -5.10 11.93
C GLU A 10 -7.86 -5.82 13.30
N TYR A 11 -6.71 -5.87 13.94
CA TYR A 11 -6.53 -6.46 15.26
C TYR A 11 -5.82 -5.46 16.19
N SER A 12 -6.48 -5.13 17.30
CA SER A 12 -5.90 -4.31 18.35
C SER A 12 -5.53 -5.18 19.56
N PHE A 13 -4.28 -5.12 19.99
CA PHE A 13 -3.80 -5.84 21.16
C PHE A 13 -4.35 -5.23 22.45
N GLY A 14 -4.84 -6.07 23.35
CA GLY A 14 -5.15 -5.67 24.72
C GLY A 14 -3.88 -5.48 25.55
N ARG A 15 -3.94 -4.67 26.61
CA ARG A 15 -2.77 -4.32 27.44
C ARG A 15 -1.97 -5.52 27.93
N ASP A 16 -2.63 -6.63 28.25
CA ASP A 16 -2.00 -7.81 28.84
C ASP A 16 -1.42 -8.79 27.81
N HIS A 17 -1.62 -8.53 26.53
CA HIS A 17 -1.20 -9.40 25.42
C HIS A 17 -0.49 -8.64 24.29
N THR A 18 -0.04 -7.43 24.57
CA THR A 18 0.69 -6.60 23.60
C THR A 18 2.10 -7.16 23.42
N PRO A 19 2.51 -7.53 22.19
CA PRO A 19 3.88 -7.96 21.92
C PRO A 19 4.87 -6.84 22.26
N VAL A 20 5.97 -7.21 22.91
CA VAL A 20 7.03 -6.29 23.32
C VAL A 20 8.33 -6.69 22.61
N PHE A 21 9.03 -5.71 22.08
CA PHE A 21 10.36 -5.86 21.48
C PHE A 21 11.40 -5.21 22.42
N ASP A 22 12.52 -5.90 22.65
CA ASP A 22 13.67 -5.38 23.42
C ASP A 22 14.52 -4.41 22.57
N ALA A 23 13.84 -3.56 21.81
CA ALA A 23 14.43 -2.54 20.96
C ALA A 23 13.46 -1.37 20.81
N PRO A 24 13.94 -0.14 20.53
CA PRO A 24 13.08 0.95 20.11
C PRO A 24 12.43 0.62 18.78
N ALA A 25 11.28 1.20 18.49
CA ALA A 25 10.52 0.89 17.27
C ALA A 25 11.33 1.10 15.98
N SER A 26 12.28 2.05 15.97
CA SER A 26 13.22 2.26 14.87
C SER A 26 14.25 1.13 14.69
N GLY A 27 14.45 0.30 15.69
CA GLY A 27 15.39 -0.83 15.68
C GLY A 27 14.72 -2.19 15.46
N VAL A 28 13.40 -2.22 15.29
CA VAL A 28 12.68 -3.47 15.00
C VAL A 28 13.00 -3.92 13.58
N THR A 29 13.47 -5.14 13.43
CA THR A 29 13.84 -5.73 12.13
C THR A 29 12.70 -6.54 11.54
N GLU A 30 12.82 -6.88 10.24
CA GLU A 30 11.89 -7.77 9.57
C GLU A 30 11.78 -9.13 10.26
N ASP A 31 12.94 -9.74 10.63
CA ASP A 31 12.96 -11.06 11.28
C ASP A 31 12.24 -11.02 12.62
N MET A 32 12.46 -9.98 13.44
CA MET A 32 11.77 -9.80 14.72
C MET A 32 10.25 -9.68 14.50
N MET A 33 9.82 -8.94 13.49
CA MET A 33 8.40 -8.81 13.16
C MET A 33 7.80 -10.13 12.70
N ARG A 34 8.46 -10.85 11.80
CA ARG A 34 7.99 -12.15 11.28
C ARG A 34 7.86 -13.17 12.42
N GLU A 35 8.87 -13.31 13.26
CA GLU A 35 8.84 -14.20 14.43
C GLU A 35 7.69 -13.84 15.39
N THR A 36 7.53 -12.55 15.68
CA THR A 36 6.45 -12.09 16.57
C THR A 36 5.07 -12.41 15.97
N LEU A 37 4.86 -12.08 14.70
CA LEU A 37 3.59 -12.34 14.02
C LEU A 37 3.26 -13.83 13.98
N ASP A 38 4.24 -14.68 13.66
CA ASP A 38 4.08 -16.14 13.64
C ASP A 38 3.69 -16.70 15.02
N ASN A 39 4.33 -16.22 16.09
CA ASN A 39 4.01 -16.59 17.47
C ASN A 39 2.56 -16.21 17.86
N PHE A 40 1.99 -15.20 17.24
CA PHE A 40 0.58 -14.82 17.40
C PHE A 40 -0.35 -15.46 16.38
N GLY A 41 0.16 -16.33 15.50
CA GLY A 41 -0.60 -17.06 14.50
C GLY A 41 -0.94 -16.24 13.23
N PHE A 42 -0.24 -15.13 13.01
CA PHE A 42 -0.39 -14.30 11.81
C PHE A 42 0.69 -14.67 10.78
N SER A 43 0.28 -15.27 9.69
CA SER A 43 1.20 -15.64 8.60
C SER A 43 1.48 -14.46 7.69
N VAL A 44 2.77 -14.16 7.49
CA VAL A 44 3.25 -13.17 6.53
C VAL A 44 3.80 -13.90 5.31
N PRO A 45 3.39 -13.53 4.06
CA PRO A 45 3.96 -14.14 2.87
C PRO A 45 5.49 -14.02 2.86
N ALA A 46 6.19 -15.10 2.52
CA ALA A 46 7.66 -15.17 2.59
C ALA A 46 8.32 -14.09 1.73
N ASP A 47 7.77 -13.83 0.54
CA ASP A 47 8.31 -12.89 -0.44
C ASP A 47 7.71 -11.47 -0.32
N ALA A 48 6.91 -11.19 0.75
CA ALA A 48 6.40 -9.84 0.99
C ALA A 48 7.55 -8.88 1.32
N ALA A 49 7.59 -7.74 0.64
CA ALA A 49 8.58 -6.70 0.89
C ALA A 49 8.30 -6.01 2.24
N PHE A 50 9.35 -5.82 3.04
CA PHE A 50 9.28 -5.17 4.35
C PHE A 50 9.75 -3.72 4.28
N THR A 51 9.01 -2.81 4.90
CA THR A 51 9.42 -1.44 5.15
C THR A 51 9.10 -1.02 6.56
N LEU A 52 9.94 -0.17 7.15
CA LEU A 52 9.73 0.43 8.47
C LEU A 52 9.95 1.94 8.37
N ALA A 53 8.95 2.74 8.71
CA ALA A 53 9.02 4.18 8.61
C ALA A 53 8.42 4.88 9.85
N PRO A 54 8.99 6.02 10.30
CA PRO A 54 8.39 6.83 11.33
C PRO A 54 7.13 7.54 10.81
N TYR A 55 6.10 7.68 11.65
CA TYR A 55 4.95 8.53 11.39
C TYR A 55 4.60 9.45 12.57
N GLY A 56 5.49 9.48 13.57
CA GLY A 56 5.44 10.35 14.76
C GLY A 56 6.74 10.23 15.54
N GLU A 57 6.89 10.99 16.62
CA GLU A 57 8.13 11.01 17.44
C GLU A 57 8.48 9.64 18.04
N THR A 58 7.46 8.90 18.49
CA THR A 58 7.62 7.58 19.12
C THR A 58 6.92 6.47 18.35
N PHE A 59 6.28 6.81 17.21
CA PHE A 59 5.46 5.88 16.44
C PHE A 59 6.16 5.52 15.12
N TYR A 60 6.14 4.23 14.82
CA TYR A 60 6.67 3.64 13.59
C TYR A 60 5.64 2.71 12.99
N ARG A 61 5.65 2.64 11.67
CA ARG A 61 4.82 1.72 10.91
C ARG A 61 5.69 0.76 10.14
N ALA A 62 5.55 -0.52 10.46
CA ALA A 62 6.10 -1.60 9.67
C ALA A 62 5.03 -2.08 8.68
N VAL A 63 5.41 -2.28 7.42
CA VAL A 63 4.51 -2.73 6.36
C VAL A 63 5.13 -3.89 5.63
N PHE A 64 4.39 -4.98 5.51
CA PHE A 64 4.67 -6.08 4.59
C PHE A 64 3.79 -5.91 3.36
N SER A 65 4.39 -5.80 2.19
CA SER A 65 3.69 -5.59 0.93
C SER A 65 3.77 -6.82 0.05
N ALA A 66 2.62 -7.36 -0.33
CA ALA A 66 2.48 -8.39 -1.34
C ALA A 66 2.04 -7.73 -2.65
N ASP A 67 2.95 -7.67 -3.62
CA ASP A 67 2.67 -7.10 -4.95
C ASP A 67 2.59 -8.24 -5.97
N LEU A 68 1.37 -8.77 -6.15
CA LEU A 68 1.08 -9.88 -7.06
C LEU A 68 1.98 -11.11 -6.85
N LEU A 69 2.26 -11.44 -5.59
CA LEU A 69 3.06 -12.61 -5.25
C LEU A 69 2.32 -13.89 -5.71
N PRO A 70 2.96 -14.77 -6.53
CA PRO A 70 2.29 -15.95 -7.05
C PRO A 70 1.93 -16.94 -5.95
N THR A 71 0.76 -17.57 -6.09
CA THR A 71 0.27 -18.67 -5.24
C THR A 71 -0.26 -19.82 -6.09
N GLU A 72 -0.60 -20.93 -5.47
CA GLU A 72 -1.17 -22.07 -6.19
C GLU A 72 -2.49 -21.77 -6.92
N GLY A 73 -3.28 -20.79 -6.42
CA GLY A 73 -4.60 -20.44 -6.98
C GLY A 73 -4.68 -19.04 -7.60
N GLY A 74 -3.58 -18.28 -7.63
CA GLY A 74 -3.62 -16.89 -8.12
C GLY A 74 -2.45 -16.05 -7.63
N PHE A 75 -2.74 -14.89 -7.08
CA PHE A 75 -1.73 -13.94 -6.60
C PHE A 75 -2.15 -13.35 -5.26
N LEU A 76 -1.18 -13.11 -4.37
CA LEU A 76 -1.40 -12.28 -3.18
C LEU A 76 -1.13 -10.81 -3.55
N HIS A 77 -2.02 -9.93 -3.12
CA HIS A 77 -1.89 -8.49 -3.31
C HIS A 77 -2.41 -7.74 -2.09
N GLY A 78 -1.73 -6.66 -1.74
CA GLY A 78 -2.09 -5.81 -0.62
C GLY A 78 -1.00 -5.71 0.45
N THR A 79 -1.37 -5.26 1.64
CA THR A 79 -0.43 -4.97 2.72
C THR A 79 -0.88 -5.55 4.06
N LEU A 80 0.09 -5.92 4.90
CA LEU A 80 -0.08 -6.09 6.34
C LEU A 80 0.66 -4.96 7.03
N THR A 81 -0.07 -4.11 7.73
CA THR A 81 0.44 -2.95 8.44
C THR A 81 0.50 -3.23 9.93
N CYS A 82 1.62 -2.86 10.57
CA CYS A 82 1.91 -3.08 11.97
C CYS A 82 2.30 -1.75 12.62
N ASP A 83 1.50 -1.24 13.56
CA ASP A 83 1.80 -0.01 14.27
C ASP A 83 2.59 -0.28 15.55
N LEU A 84 3.79 0.28 15.61
CA LEU A 84 4.75 0.17 16.68
C LEU A 84 4.87 1.47 17.47
N ARG A 85 5.06 1.36 18.79
CA ARG A 85 5.30 2.52 19.64
C ARG A 85 6.51 2.27 20.53
N THR A 86 7.49 3.17 20.49
CA THR A 86 8.61 3.20 21.44
C THR A 86 8.12 3.64 22.83
N GLN A 87 8.50 2.90 23.86
CA GLN A 87 8.23 3.20 25.25
C GLN A 87 9.39 4.00 25.88
N GLY A 88 9.15 4.61 27.06
CA GLY A 88 10.14 5.43 27.74
C GLY A 88 11.37 4.67 28.27
N ASP A 89 11.32 3.34 28.32
CA ASP A 89 12.41 2.44 28.71
C ASP A 89 13.29 1.98 27.52
N GLY A 90 12.97 2.43 26.31
CA GLY A 90 13.68 2.06 25.09
C GLY A 90 13.19 0.78 24.43
N GLN A 91 12.19 0.11 25.00
CA GLN A 91 11.48 -0.98 24.34
C GLN A 91 10.42 -0.46 23.38
N SER A 92 9.84 -1.32 22.58
CA SER A 92 8.68 -0.97 21.75
C SER A 92 7.58 -2.02 21.85
N THR A 93 6.37 -1.58 21.57
CA THR A 93 5.16 -2.42 21.59
C THR A 93 4.46 -2.39 20.25
N LEU A 94 3.91 -3.54 19.83
CA LEU A 94 3.03 -3.65 18.68
C LEU A 94 1.59 -3.40 19.14
N SER A 95 1.02 -2.26 18.77
CA SER A 95 -0.31 -1.84 19.23
C SER A 95 -1.46 -2.30 18.33
N GLN A 96 -1.20 -2.40 17.02
CA GLN A 96 -2.24 -2.67 16.03
C GLN A 96 -1.69 -3.41 14.83
N LEU A 97 -2.51 -4.28 14.27
CA LEU A 97 -2.31 -4.95 12.98
C LEU A 97 -3.49 -4.63 12.07
N GLU A 98 -3.22 -4.31 10.82
CA GLU A 98 -4.24 -4.18 9.79
C GLU A 98 -3.83 -5.04 8.59
N ASN A 99 -4.62 -6.05 8.26
CA ASN A 99 -4.39 -6.90 7.10
C ASN A 99 -5.31 -6.55 5.95
N ARG A 100 -4.72 -6.19 4.84
CA ARG A 100 -5.36 -5.96 3.55
C ARG A 100 -4.82 -6.88 2.46
N ILE A 101 -4.03 -7.90 2.82
CA ILE A 101 -3.56 -8.88 1.86
C ILE A 101 -4.73 -9.78 1.48
N THR A 102 -5.00 -9.87 0.20
CA THR A 102 -6.05 -10.70 -0.38
C THR A 102 -5.52 -11.59 -1.49
N THR A 103 -6.21 -12.69 -1.76
CA THR A 103 -5.88 -13.57 -2.88
C THR A 103 -6.69 -13.16 -4.10
N LEU A 104 -6.01 -12.81 -5.18
CA LEU A 104 -6.60 -12.50 -6.48
C LEU A 104 -6.58 -13.74 -7.36
N ALA A 105 -7.77 -14.21 -7.76
CA ALA A 105 -7.88 -15.26 -8.77
C ALA A 105 -7.94 -14.64 -10.17
N PRO A 106 -7.17 -15.12 -11.16
CA PRO A 106 -7.24 -14.62 -12.53
C PRO A 106 -8.60 -14.97 -13.15
N VAL A 107 -9.32 -13.98 -13.66
CA VAL A 107 -10.62 -14.18 -14.31
C VAL A 107 -10.44 -14.43 -15.81
N ARG A 108 -9.63 -13.58 -16.47
CA ARG A 108 -9.36 -13.70 -17.92
C ARG A 108 -8.10 -12.92 -18.30
N LYS A 109 -7.53 -13.24 -19.45
CA LYS A 109 -6.44 -12.47 -20.06
C LYS A 109 -7.02 -11.46 -21.04
N GLU A 110 -6.67 -10.20 -20.88
CA GLU A 110 -7.06 -9.11 -21.77
C GLU A 110 -5.82 -8.35 -22.22
N PRO A 111 -5.80 -7.84 -23.45
CA PRO A 111 -4.77 -6.91 -23.88
C PRO A 111 -4.88 -5.61 -23.10
N ILE A 112 -3.73 -5.07 -22.68
CA ILE A 112 -3.66 -3.79 -21.98
C ILE A 112 -2.97 -2.75 -22.85
N LEU A 113 -3.21 -1.48 -22.55
CA LEU A 113 -2.48 -0.35 -23.12
C LEU A 113 -0.97 -0.51 -22.87
N SER A 114 -0.17 -0.04 -23.81
CA SER A 114 1.26 0.17 -23.51
C SER A 114 1.44 1.40 -22.59
N PRO A 115 2.57 1.53 -21.86
CA PRO A 115 2.85 2.72 -21.05
C PRO A 115 2.77 4.03 -21.85
N ALA A 116 3.18 4.01 -23.11
CA ALA A 116 3.09 5.18 -24.01
C ALA A 116 1.63 5.56 -24.34
N GLN A 117 0.76 4.57 -24.52
CA GLN A 117 -0.68 4.80 -24.74
C GLN A 117 -1.35 5.30 -23.46
N ALA A 118 -0.96 4.75 -22.29
CA ALA A 118 -1.45 5.21 -21.00
C ALA A 118 -1.03 6.67 -20.72
N LEU A 119 0.22 7.03 -21.03
CA LEU A 119 0.67 8.42 -20.95
C LEU A 119 -0.13 9.36 -21.86
N ALA A 120 -0.41 8.94 -23.09
CA ALA A 120 -1.24 9.72 -23.99
C ALA A 120 -2.69 9.86 -23.48
N ALA A 121 -3.22 8.82 -22.83
CA ALA A 121 -4.53 8.88 -22.18
C ALA A 121 -4.53 9.86 -21.00
N LEU A 122 -3.50 9.83 -20.13
CA LEU A 122 -3.32 10.79 -19.05
C LEU A 122 -3.30 12.24 -19.60
N GLN A 123 -2.48 12.50 -20.63
CA GLN A 123 -2.36 13.82 -21.26
C GLN A 123 -3.67 14.31 -21.89
N SER A 124 -4.55 13.40 -22.31
CA SER A 124 -5.87 13.73 -22.85
C SER A 124 -6.97 13.82 -21.80
N GLY A 125 -6.63 13.73 -20.51
CA GLY A 125 -7.57 13.79 -19.38
C GLY A 125 -8.42 12.53 -19.20
N LYS A 126 -8.00 11.40 -19.76
CA LYS A 126 -8.67 10.09 -19.59
C LYS A 126 -8.11 9.32 -18.41
N SER A 127 -8.04 9.97 -17.25
CA SER A 127 -7.64 9.38 -15.98
C SER A 127 -8.76 9.50 -14.96
N PHE A 128 -8.64 8.83 -13.82
CA PHE A 128 -9.68 8.89 -12.79
C PHE A 128 -9.81 10.29 -12.18
N GLU A 129 -8.70 11.00 -12.04
CA GLU A 129 -8.66 12.34 -11.44
C GLU A 129 -8.51 13.48 -12.49
N GLY A 130 -8.48 13.15 -13.76
CA GLY A 130 -8.10 14.06 -14.85
C GLY A 130 -8.88 15.35 -14.98
N ALA A 131 -10.07 15.44 -14.39
CA ALA A 131 -10.91 16.64 -14.51
C ALA A 131 -10.43 17.81 -13.60
N TRP A 132 -9.75 17.56 -12.48
CA TRP A 132 -9.34 18.64 -11.58
C TRP A 132 -7.91 19.14 -11.83
N PHE A 133 -7.06 18.38 -12.52
CA PHE A 133 -5.75 18.86 -12.98
C PHE A 133 -5.88 20.04 -13.96
N ALA A 134 -6.96 20.10 -14.73
CA ALA A 134 -7.13 21.07 -15.80
C ALA A 134 -7.35 22.52 -15.30
N GLN A 135 -7.72 22.74 -14.04
CA GLN A 135 -8.18 24.07 -13.59
C GLN A 135 -7.17 24.93 -12.85
N SER A 136 -6.07 24.37 -12.32
CA SER A 136 -5.12 25.12 -11.48
C SER A 136 -3.65 24.75 -11.67
N VAL A 137 -3.32 23.82 -12.55
CA VAL A 137 -1.96 23.31 -12.77
C VAL A 137 -1.40 23.89 -14.05
N GLN A 138 -0.22 24.53 -13.99
CA GLN A 138 0.48 25.07 -15.17
C GLN A 138 1.39 24.03 -15.83
N GLN A 139 1.94 23.13 -15.02
CA GLN A 139 2.88 22.12 -15.49
C GLN A 139 2.68 20.83 -14.72
N ILE A 140 2.70 19.71 -15.43
CA ILE A 140 2.68 18.36 -14.90
C ILE A 140 3.97 17.67 -15.32
N GLU A 141 4.74 17.22 -14.35
CA GLU A 141 5.89 16.36 -14.56
C GLU A 141 5.53 14.93 -14.14
N VAL A 142 5.69 13.97 -15.04
CA VAL A 142 5.51 12.54 -14.74
C VAL A 142 6.82 12.01 -14.18
N ARG A 143 6.83 11.56 -12.92
CA ARG A 143 8.01 10.99 -12.23
C ARG A 143 8.13 9.50 -12.45
N SER A 144 7.00 8.80 -12.38
CA SER A 144 6.97 7.35 -12.61
C SER A 144 5.66 6.91 -13.26
N CYS A 145 5.69 5.73 -13.90
CA CYS A 145 4.54 5.05 -14.46
C CYS A 145 4.68 3.56 -14.19
N THR A 146 3.80 2.99 -13.38
CA THR A 146 3.81 1.57 -13.02
C THR A 146 2.47 0.93 -13.32
N LEU A 147 2.47 -0.35 -13.71
CA LEU A 147 1.24 -1.14 -13.78
C LEU A 147 0.82 -1.51 -12.36
N ASP A 148 -0.43 -1.28 -12.05
CA ASP A 148 -1.03 -1.53 -10.74
C ASP A 148 -2.43 -2.13 -10.93
N TYR A 149 -3.12 -2.45 -9.84
CA TYR A 149 -4.45 -3.02 -9.87
C TYR A 149 -5.35 -2.31 -8.87
N LEU A 150 -6.49 -1.80 -9.33
CA LEU A 150 -7.50 -1.21 -8.48
C LEU A 150 -8.78 -2.05 -8.46
N SER A 151 -9.38 -2.20 -7.28
CA SER A 151 -10.68 -2.84 -7.17
C SER A 151 -11.78 -1.91 -7.66
N ASP A 152 -12.71 -2.47 -8.44
CA ASP A 152 -13.97 -1.79 -8.77
C ASP A 152 -15.03 -2.01 -7.68
N SER A 153 -16.20 -1.38 -7.83
CA SER A 153 -17.32 -1.51 -6.90
C SER A 153 -17.94 -2.92 -6.82
N LYS A 154 -17.51 -3.84 -7.69
CA LYS A 154 -17.97 -5.25 -7.73
C LYS A 154 -16.93 -6.21 -7.16
N GLY A 155 -15.79 -5.70 -6.69
CA GLY A 155 -14.71 -6.50 -6.13
C GLY A 155 -13.77 -7.13 -7.18
N PHE A 156 -13.86 -6.70 -8.46
CA PHE A 156 -12.87 -7.10 -9.47
C PHE A 156 -11.68 -6.15 -9.44
N TYR A 157 -10.49 -6.72 -9.44
CA TYR A 157 -9.25 -5.97 -9.61
C TYR A 157 -8.98 -5.79 -11.10
N GLN A 158 -8.92 -4.54 -11.54
CA GLN A 158 -8.66 -4.16 -12.92
C GLN A 158 -7.26 -3.57 -13.03
N PRO A 159 -6.49 -3.91 -14.10
CA PRO A 159 -5.19 -3.31 -14.32
C PRO A 159 -5.35 -1.82 -14.65
N VAL A 160 -4.50 -1.01 -14.02
CA VAL A 160 -4.40 0.43 -14.22
C VAL A 160 -2.93 0.82 -14.35
N TYR A 161 -2.65 1.95 -14.98
CA TYR A 161 -1.35 2.60 -14.87
C TYR A 161 -1.41 3.66 -13.78
N ARG A 162 -0.59 3.48 -12.76
CA ARG A 162 -0.38 4.44 -11.67
C ARG A 162 0.72 5.40 -12.08
N PHE A 163 0.41 6.69 -12.12
CA PHE A 163 1.35 7.76 -12.40
C PHE A 163 1.65 8.54 -11.12
N GLU A 164 2.93 8.70 -10.80
CA GLU A 164 3.38 9.66 -9.81
C GLU A 164 3.73 10.97 -10.51
N LEU A 165 3.10 12.04 -10.06
CA LEU A 165 3.13 13.33 -10.71
C LEU A 165 3.70 14.39 -9.78
N SER A 166 4.39 15.35 -10.35
CA SER A 166 4.74 16.62 -9.71
C SER A 166 3.97 17.73 -10.41
N LEU A 167 3.15 18.43 -9.66
CA LEU A 167 2.25 19.46 -10.17
C LEU A 167 2.76 20.84 -9.77
N ALA A 168 3.01 21.73 -10.73
CA ALA A 168 3.33 23.13 -10.46
C ALA A 168 2.08 24.01 -10.65
N GLY A 169 1.65 24.66 -9.58
CA GLY A 169 0.50 25.58 -9.58
C GLY A 169 0.86 27.00 -9.98
N GLN A 170 -0.17 27.83 -10.24
CA GLN A 170 -0.01 29.25 -10.61
C GLN A 170 0.72 30.10 -9.56
N ALA A 171 0.68 29.71 -8.28
CA ALA A 171 1.37 30.40 -7.18
C ALA A 171 2.82 29.93 -6.95
N GLY A 172 3.38 29.09 -7.83
CA GLY A 172 4.75 28.57 -7.72
C GLY A 172 4.94 27.44 -6.71
N GLY A 173 3.86 26.92 -6.11
CA GLY A 173 3.90 25.74 -5.26
C GLY A 173 4.03 24.47 -6.08
N ILE A 174 4.82 23.50 -5.58
CA ILE A 174 4.92 22.14 -6.14
C ILE A 174 4.16 21.21 -5.20
N THR A 175 3.30 20.35 -5.77
CA THR A 175 2.54 19.34 -5.04
C THR A 175 2.72 17.99 -5.72
N ASP A 176 3.02 16.97 -4.94
CA ASP A 176 3.06 15.59 -5.43
C ASP A 176 1.64 15.02 -5.48
N ALA A 177 1.34 14.29 -6.53
CA ALA A 177 0.04 13.67 -6.74
C ALA A 177 0.18 12.27 -7.37
N VAL A 178 -0.85 11.47 -7.23
CA VAL A 178 -0.98 10.18 -7.90
C VAL A 178 -2.26 10.19 -8.71
N ASP A 179 -2.19 9.73 -9.96
CA ASP A 179 -3.36 9.54 -10.81
C ASP A 179 -3.30 8.18 -11.50
N TYR A 180 -4.46 7.67 -11.89
CA TYR A 180 -4.59 6.34 -12.47
C TYR A 180 -5.29 6.40 -13.82
N VAL A 181 -4.76 5.66 -14.77
CA VAL A 181 -5.34 5.47 -16.09
C VAL A 181 -5.77 4.01 -16.24
N PRO A 182 -7.03 3.71 -16.59
CA PRO A 182 -7.44 2.35 -16.90
C PRO A 182 -6.53 1.74 -17.96
N ALA A 183 -6.01 0.54 -17.71
CA ALA A 183 -5.10 -0.13 -18.64
C ALA A 183 -5.85 -0.97 -19.69
N LEU A 184 -7.14 -1.24 -19.51
CA LEU A 184 -7.98 -1.94 -20.48
C LEU A 184 -8.47 -1.00 -21.59
N PHE A 185 -8.62 -1.55 -22.81
CA PHE A 185 -9.17 -0.84 -23.98
C PHE A 185 -10.67 -0.63 -23.86
#